data_1046df1318b6e3c1d56e5728adfdac01
#
_entry.id   1046df1318b6e3c1d56e5728adfdac01
#
_cell.length_a   1.000
_cell.length_b   1.000
_cell.length_c   1.000
_cell.angle_alpha   90.00
_cell.angle_beta   90.00
_cell.angle_gamma   90.00
#
_symmetry.space_group_name_H-M   'P 1'
#
loop_
_entity.id
_entity.type
_entity.pdbx_description
1 polymer ?
#
loop_
_entity_poly.entity_id
_entity_poly.type
_entity_poly.pdbx_seq_one_letter_code
_entity_poly.pdbx_strand_id
1 'polypeptide(L)'
;ISEAQQALRIKIQQVIVGLPRWYVRQETASASMTRPEPDDLIQESEIKALKSMALESYPLEDSTKEVIYGAVAQSFSTEDSINEPENDIVGMAAETLEGNFKVFIGNRRYSSNIDSVFNDLGIAIAKKYFTPGITAKAVLKSEQMENGVALIDIGAGVSSVTIFKDKIMRFYAAIPFGGNSVTNDIKSECN
;
A
#
# COMPACT_ATOMS: atom_id res chain seq x y z
N ILE A 1 23.86 7.36 -2.76
CA ILE A 1 24.20 5.97 -3.08
C ILE A 1 25.72 5.80 -3.09
N SER A 2 26.48 6.62 -3.85
CA SER A 2 27.94 6.52 -3.92
C SER A 2 28.60 6.60 -2.54
N GLU A 3 28.19 7.52 -1.69
CA GLU A 3 28.68 7.63 -0.30
C GLU A 3 28.37 6.39 0.52
N ALA A 4 27.17 5.85 0.39
CA ALA A 4 26.77 4.63 1.09
C ALA A 4 27.60 3.42 0.62
N GLN A 5 27.84 3.29 -0.69
CA GLN A 5 28.70 2.24 -1.24
C GLN A 5 30.12 2.33 -0.72
N GLN A 6 30.68 3.55 -0.63
CA GLN A 6 32.02 3.77 -0.10
C GLN A 6 32.09 3.47 1.40
N ALA A 7 31.14 3.98 2.17
CA ALA A 7 31.11 3.78 3.63
C ALA A 7 30.97 2.31 4.01
N LEU A 8 30.12 1.57 3.30
CA LEU A 8 29.83 0.17 3.58
C LEU A 8 30.73 -0.80 2.81
N ARG A 9 31.57 -0.33 1.88
CA ARG A 9 32.40 -1.12 0.98
C ARG A 9 31.63 -2.21 0.21
N ILE A 10 30.42 -1.89 -0.21
CA ILE A 10 29.55 -2.78 -0.98
C ILE A 10 29.14 -2.12 -2.29
N LYS A 11 28.76 -2.93 -3.28
CA LYS A 11 28.11 -2.45 -4.52
C LYS A 11 26.61 -2.65 -4.39
N ILE A 12 25.86 -1.55 -4.43
CA ILE A 12 24.40 -1.59 -4.43
C ILE A 12 23.94 -1.84 -5.86
N GLN A 13 23.32 -3.00 -6.11
CA GLN A 13 22.79 -3.37 -7.43
C GLN A 13 21.27 -3.21 -7.50
N GLN A 14 20.59 -3.22 -6.35
CA GLN A 14 19.16 -3.29 -6.24
C GLN A 14 18.67 -2.52 -5.02
N VAL A 15 17.51 -1.90 -5.14
CA VAL A 15 16.87 -1.13 -4.06
C VAL A 15 15.40 -1.47 -3.92
N ILE A 16 14.87 -1.23 -2.73
CA ILE A 16 13.43 -1.17 -2.45
C ILE A 16 13.09 0.30 -2.23
N VAL A 17 11.99 0.78 -2.81
CA VAL A 17 11.62 2.18 -2.79
C VAL A 17 10.25 2.37 -2.14
N GLY A 18 10.16 3.35 -1.24
CA GLY A 18 8.90 3.84 -0.70
C GLY A 18 8.28 4.88 -1.64
N LEU A 19 7.02 4.69 -2.01
CA LEU A 19 6.27 5.65 -2.80
C LEU A 19 5.77 6.82 -1.94
N PRO A 20 5.63 8.02 -2.52
CA PRO A 20 5.12 9.19 -1.80
C PRO A 20 3.75 8.95 -1.18
N ARG A 21 3.52 9.56 -0.03
CA ARG A 21 2.28 9.45 0.73
C ARG A 21 1.31 10.62 0.49
N TRP A 22 1.70 11.64 -0.25
CA TRP A 22 0.87 12.79 -0.59
C TRP A 22 0.29 12.69 -1.99
N TYR A 23 -0.91 13.23 -2.18
CA TYR A 23 -1.75 13.04 -3.36
C TYR A 23 -2.09 11.58 -3.63
N VAL A 24 -2.36 10.83 -2.56
CA VAL A 24 -2.85 9.46 -2.67
C VAL A 24 -4.31 9.44 -2.24
N ARG A 25 -5.19 9.06 -3.14
CA ARG A 25 -6.59 8.78 -2.82
C ARG A 25 -6.79 7.29 -2.54
N GLN A 26 -7.78 6.99 -1.75
CA GLN A 26 -8.15 5.66 -1.36
C GLN A 26 -9.49 5.31 -1.98
N GLU A 27 -9.57 4.18 -2.66
CA GLU A 27 -10.76 3.69 -3.32
C GLU A 27 -10.99 2.21 -3.00
N THR A 28 -12.12 1.67 -3.45
CA THR A 28 -12.44 0.24 -3.31
C THR A 28 -12.44 -0.43 -4.67
N ALA A 29 -11.77 -1.58 -4.77
CA ALA A 29 -11.83 -2.48 -5.89
C ALA A 29 -12.37 -3.82 -5.43
N SER A 30 -13.12 -4.52 -6.27
CA SER A 30 -13.57 -5.88 -6.03
C SER A 30 -13.33 -6.74 -7.25
N ALA A 31 -13.19 -8.03 -7.04
CA ALA A 31 -13.20 -9.03 -8.09
C ALA A 31 -13.85 -10.31 -7.59
N SER A 32 -14.40 -11.09 -8.50
CA SER A 32 -14.95 -12.40 -8.22
C SER A 32 -14.43 -13.42 -9.25
N MET A 33 -14.31 -14.66 -8.84
CA MET A 33 -13.94 -15.76 -9.71
C MET A 33 -14.73 -17.01 -9.35
N THR A 34 -15.10 -17.79 -10.37
CA THR A 34 -15.57 -19.17 -10.20
C THR A 34 -14.36 -20.08 -10.17
N ARG A 35 -14.29 -20.95 -9.19
CA ARG A 35 -13.18 -21.86 -8.99
C ARG A 35 -13.38 -23.13 -9.84
N PRO A 36 -12.34 -23.59 -10.55
CA PRO A 36 -12.45 -24.80 -11.37
C PRO A 36 -12.65 -26.06 -10.54
N GLU A 37 -12.13 -26.10 -9.29
CA GLU A 37 -12.19 -27.22 -8.38
C GLU A 37 -12.86 -26.76 -7.08
N PRO A 38 -14.21 -26.82 -6.98
CA PRO A 38 -14.95 -26.31 -5.81
C PRO A 38 -14.65 -27.06 -4.50
N ASP A 39 -14.32 -28.33 -4.59
CA ASP A 39 -14.03 -29.18 -3.43
C ASP A 39 -12.62 -28.99 -2.87
N ASP A 40 -11.72 -28.37 -3.66
CA ASP A 40 -10.37 -28.06 -3.22
C ASP A 40 -10.37 -26.86 -2.24
N LEU A 41 -9.41 -26.85 -1.33
CA LEU A 41 -9.26 -25.76 -0.38
C LEU A 41 -8.71 -24.50 -1.05
N ILE A 42 -9.28 -23.33 -0.76
CA ILE A 42 -8.81 -22.03 -1.21
C ILE A 42 -7.37 -21.81 -0.76
N GLN A 43 -6.50 -21.47 -1.72
CA GLN A 43 -5.08 -21.25 -1.51
C GLN A 43 -4.73 -19.76 -1.52
N GLU A 44 -3.63 -19.37 -0.85
CA GLU A 44 -3.11 -18.00 -0.94
C GLU A 44 -2.81 -17.53 -2.38
N SER A 45 -2.51 -18.46 -3.30
CA SER A 45 -2.30 -18.19 -4.72
C SER A 45 -3.56 -17.65 -5.40
N GLU A 46 -4.73 -18.17 -5.02
CA GLU A 46 -6.02 -17.72 -5.54
C GLU A 46 -6.37 -16.32 -5.01
N ILE A 47 -6.09 -16.05 -3.72
CA ILE A 47 -6.21 -14.71 -3.14
C ILE A 47 -5.32 -13.70 -3.89
N LYS A 48 -4.09 -14.08 -4.22
CA LYS A 48 -3.17 -13.24 -5.00
C LYS A 48 -3.67 -13.03 -6.44
N ALA A 49 -4.20 -14.06 -7.08
CA ALA A 49 -4.78 -13.96 -8.42
C ALA A 49 -6.02 -13.05 -8.41
N LEU A 50 -6.93 -13.23 -7.46
CA LEU A 50 -8.11 -12.41 -7.29
C LEU A 50 -7.76 -10.93 -7.08
N LYS A 51 -6.74 -10.66 -6.25
CA LYS A 51 -6.21 -9.31 -6.07
C LYS A 51 -5.67 -8.73 -7.38
N SER A 52 -4.92 -9.49 -8.15
CA SER A 52 -4.41 -9.04 -9.45
C SER A 52 -5.56 -8.70 -10.41
N MET A 53 -6.58 -9.55 -10.49
CA MET A 53 -7.79 -9.31 -11.27
C MET A 53 -8.48 -7.99 -10.87
N ALA A 54 -8.66 -7.76 -9.57
CA ALA A 54 -9.27 -6.54 -9.04
C ALA A 54 -8.47 -5.28 -9.43
N LEU A 55 -7.14 -5.35 -9.42
CA LEU A 55 -6.26 -4.23 -9.76
C LEU A 55 -6.18 -3.97 -11.27
N GLU A 56 -6.13 -5.03 -12.08
CA GLU A 56 -6.08 -4.93 -13.55
C GLU A 56 -7.39 -4.42 -14.15
N SER A 57 -8.52 -4.79 -13.55
CA SER A 57 -9.85 -4.34 -13.99
C SER A 57 -10.25 -2.99 -13.40
N TYR A 58 -9.49 -2.43 -12.44
CA TYR A 58 -9.86 -1.18 -11.80
C TYR A 58 -9.79 0.01 -12.77
N PRO A 59 -10.90 0.76 -12.98
CA PRO A 59 -10.94 1.87 -13.92
C PRO A 59 -10.28 3.11 -13.30
N LEU A 60 -9.01 3.37 -13.65
CA LEU A 60 -8.38 4.65 -13.33
C LEU A 60 -9.07 5.78 -14.11
N GLU A 61 -9.30 6.93 -13.46
CA GLU A 61 -9.91 8.11 -14.10
C GLU A 61 -9.04 8.64 -15.24
N ASP A 62 -7.73 8.67 -15.04
CA ASP A 62 -6.75 9.06 -16.05
C ASP A 62 -5.47 8.21 -15.87
N SER A 63 -5.38 7.13 -16.62
CA SER A 63 -4.23 6.22 -16.58
C SER A 63 -2.91 6.87 -17.01
N THR A 64 -2.94 8.05 -17.65
CA THR A 64 -1.73 8.81 -17.99
C THR A 64 -1.16 9.57 -16.79
N LYS A 65 -2.01 9.92 -15.82
CA LYS A 65 -1.65 10.70 -14.62
C LYS A 65 -1.63 9.88 -13.34
N GLU A 66 -2.35 8.77 -13.30
CA GLU A 66 -2.57 7.95 -12.13
C GLU A 66 -1.94 6.57 -12.24
N VAL A 67 -1.56 6.01 -11.11
CA VAL A 67 -1.12 4.62 -10.98
C VAL A 67 -1.45 4.09 -9.59
N ILE A 68 -1.76 2.81 -9.50
CA ILE A 68 -2.00 2.14 -8.22
C ILE A 68 -0.66 1.95 -7.50
N TYR A 69 -0.53 2.55 -6.31
CA TYR A 69 0.65 2.42 -5.44
C TYR A 69 0.62 1.14 -4.60
N GLY A 70 -0.55 0.58 -4.38
CA GLY A 70 -0.74 -0.64 -3.63
C GLY A 70 -2.20 -0.94 -3.35
N ALA A 71 -2.46 -2.15 -2.86
CA ALA A 71 -3.78 -2.57 -2.41
C ALA A 71 -3.70 -3.45 -1.19
N VAL A 72 -4.72 -3.35 -0.34
CA VAL A 72 -4.87 -4.13 0.89
C VAL A 72 -6.21 -4.85 0.87
N ALA A 73 -6.20 -6.17 1.02
CA ALA A 73 -7.40 -6.97 1.18
C ALA A 73 -8.20 -6.49 2.40
N GLN A 74 -9.50 -6.40 2.24
CA GLN A 74 -10.42 -5.97 3.31
C GLN A 74 -11.27 -7.12 3.81
N SER A 75 -11.85 -7.89 2.90
CA SER A 75 -12.69 -9.04 3.19
C SER A 75 -12.83 -9.91 1.94
N PHE A 76 -13.26 -11.15 2.18
CA PHE A 76 -13.58 -12.12 1.15
C PHE A 76 -14.97 -12.70 1.40
N SER A 77 -15.62 -13.19 0.36
CA SER A 77 -16.92 -13.85 0.45
C SER A 77 -16.94 -15.06 -0.48
N THR A 78 -17.73 -16.05 -0.08
CA THR A 78 -18.08 -17.24 -0.87
C THR A 78 -19.60 -17.31 -0.96
N GLU A 79 -20.14 -18.35 -1.58
CA GLU A 79 -21.58 -18.62 -1.56
C GLU A 79 -22.15 -18.84 -0.15
N ASP A 80 -21.30 -19.31 0.79
CA ASP A 80 -21.71 -19.69 2.14
C ASP A 80 -21.24 -18.72 3.23
N SER A 81 -20.27 -17.83 2.93
CA SER A 81 -19.66 -16.92 3.91
C SER A 81 -19.54 -15.50 3.35
N ILE A 82 -19.78 -14.50 4.20
CA ILE A 82 -19.78 -13.09 3.79
C ILE A 82 -18.82 -12.28 4.68
N ASN A 83 -17.92 -11.48 4.03
CA ASN A 83 -17.02 -10.55 4.69
C ASN A 83 -16.00 -11.18 5.64
N GLU A 84 -15.53 -12.37 5.33
CA GLU A 84 -14.51 -13.07 6.11
C GLU A 84 -13.10 -12.46 5.88
N PRO A 85 -12.23 -12.48 6.89
CA PRO A 85 -10.83 -12.11 6.71
C PRO A 85 -10.07 -13.19 5.91
N GLU A 86 -8.94 -12.81 5.34
CA GLU A 86 -8.10 -13.71 4.52
C GLU A 86 -7.73 -15.01 5.23
N ASN A 87 -7.42 -14.92 6.54
CA ASN A 87 -7.02 -16.08 7.32
C ASN A 87 -8.14 -17.12 7.53
N ASP A 88 -9.39 -16.68 7.50
CA ASP A 88 -10.54 -17.54 7.74
C ASP A 88 -11.06 -18.14 6.43
N ILE A 89 -10.86 -17.44 5.30
CA ILE A 89 -11.28 -17.91 3.97
C ILE A 89 -10.27 -18.90 3.37
N VAL A 90 -8.97 -18.73 3.60
CA VAL A 90 -7.95 -19.69 3.17
C VAL A 90 -8.10 -21.00 3.88
N GLY A 91 -8.23 -22.09 3.13
CA GLY A 91 -8.49 -23.43 3.66
C GLY A 91 -9.98 -23.81 3.71
N MET A 92 -10.90 -22.94 3.26
CA MET A 92 -12.30 -23.30 3.00
C MET A 92 -12.46 -23.87 1.60
N ALA A 93 -13.45 -24.74 1.38
CA ALA A 93 -13.90 -25.15 0.07
C ALA A 93 -15.03 -24.23 -0.39
N ALA A 94 -15.07 -23.85 -1.66
CA ALA A 94 -16.12 -23.01 -2.23
C ALA A 94 -16.13 -23.07 -3.75
N GLU A 95 -17.28 -22.84 -4.36
CA GLU A 95 -17.42 -22.72 -5.82
C GLU A 95 -17.04 -21.33 -6.32
N THR A 96 -17.37 -20.29 -5.55
CA THR A 96 -17.10 -18.90 -5.87
C THR A 96 -16.25 -18.23 -4.81
N LEU A 97 -15.39 -17.31 -5.26
CA LEU A 97 -14.58 -16.49 -4.37
C LEU A 97 -14.66 -15.04 -4.82
N GLU A 98 -15.11 -14.16 -3.93
CA GLU A 98 -15.13 -12.71 -4.11
C GLU A 98 -14.17 -12.07 -3.12
N GLY A 99 -13.44 -11.02 -3.55
CA GLY A 99 -12.55 -10.26 -2.69
C GLY A 99 -12.77 -8.77 -2.84
N ASN A 100 -12.75 -8.08 -1.70
CA ASN A 100 -12.82 -6.63 -1.60
C ASN A 100 -11.46 -6.07 -1.17
N PHE A 101 -10.98 -5.06 -1.89
CA PHE A 101 -9.65 -4.49 -1.71
C PHE A 101 -9.74 -2.97 -1.57
N LYS A 102 -8.97 -2.41 -0.67
CA LYS A 102 -8.66 -0.99 -0.67
C LYS A 102 -7.47 -0.73 -1.57
N VAL A 103 -7.63 0.14 -2.57
CA VAL A 103 -6.59 0.54 -3.50
C VAL A 103 -6.13 1.96 -3.19
N PHE A 104 -4.82 2.18 -3.29
CA PHE A 104 -4.19 3.48 -3.08
C PHE A 104 -3.65 3.98 -4.40
N ILE A 105 -4.26 5.05 -4.91
CA ILE A 105 -3.99 5.59 -6.23
C ILE A 105 -3.21 6.88 -6.07
N GLY A 106 -2.05 6.94 -6.66
CA GLY A 106 -1.16 8.08 -6.60
C GLY A 106 -0.77 8.61 -7.97
N ASN A 107 0.00 9.70 -7.97
CA ASN A 107 0.44 10.35 -9.18
C ASN A 107 1.51 9.52 -9.90
N ARG A 108 1.26 9.16 -11.16
CA ARG A 108 2.17 8.39 -12.02
C ARG A 108 3.52 9.08 -12.19
N ARG A 109 3.54 10.42 -12.32
CA ARG A 109 4.77 11.18 -12.52
C ARG A 109 5.78 10.97 -11.39
N TYR A 110 5.32 10.90 -10.14
CA TYR A 110 6.23 10.64 -9.02
C TYR A 110 6.85 9.24 -9.10
N SER A 111 6.03 8.23 -9.43
CA SER A 111 6.54 6.87 -9.61
C SER A 111 7.52 6.78 -10.77
N SER A 112 7.20 7.40 -11.91
CA SER A 112 8.06 7.41 -13.12
C SER A 112 9.37 8.19 -12.91
N ASN A 113 9.35 9.31 -12.18
CA ASN A 113 10.57 10.03 -11.83
C ASN A 113 11.52 9.17 -10.99
N ILE A 114 10.98 8.38 -10.06
CA ILE A 114 11.78 7.43 -9.27
C ILE A 114 12.42 6.39 -10.21
N ASP A 115 11.66 5.84 -11.15
CA ASP A 115 12.17 4.87 -12.12
C ASP A 115 13.31 5.47 -12.94
N SER A 116 13.12 6.66 -13.47
CA SER A 116 14.13 7.35 -14.28
C SER A 116 15.43 7.54 -13.51
N VAL A 117 15.36 8.05 -12.28
CA VAL A 117 16.55 8.29 -11.43
C VAL A 117 17.35 7.00 -11.19
N PHE A 118 16.68 5.89 -10.88
CA PHE A 118 17.39 4.63 -10.62
C PHE A 118 17.88 3.96 -11.91
N ASN A 119 17.15 4.10 -13.01
CA ASN A 119 17.60 3.64 -14.33
C ASN A 119 18.87 4.38 -14.78
N ASP A 120 18.93 5.71 -14.61
CA ASP A 120 20.10 6.54 -14.94
C ASP A 120 21.33 6.14 -14.10
N LEU A 121 21.11 5.63 -12.89
CA LEU A 121 22.17 5.14 -12.01
C LEU A 121 22.56 3.67 -12.27
N GLY A 122 21.86 2.98 -13.17
CA GLY A 122 22.06 1.56 -13.43
C GLY A 122 21.73 0.65 -12.24
N ILE A 123 20.78 1.08 -11.38
CA ILE A 123 20.37 0.36 -10.17
C ILE A 123 18.94 -0.16 -10.36
N ALA A 124 18.74 -1.46 -10.20
CA ALA A 124 17.43 -2.06 -10.32
C ALA A 124 16.52 -1.71 -9.13
N ILE A 125 15.26 -1.40 -9.39
CA ILE A 125 14.23 -1.32 -8.36
C ILE A 125 13.59 -2.71 -8.22
N ALA A 126 13.86 -3.39 -7.10
CA ALA A 126 13.27 -4.69 -6.80
C ALA A 126 11.78 -4.60 -6.52
N LYS A 127 11.39 -3.58 -5.76
CA LYS A 127 9.99 -3.38 -5.37
C LYS A 127 9.72 -1.95 -4.96
N LYS A 128 8.49 -1.51 -5.24
CA LYS A 128 7.94 -0.25 -4.73
C LYS A 128 6.86 -0.55 -3.72
N TYR A 129 6.83 0.19 -2.63
CA TYR A 129 5.83 0.04 -1.59
C TYR A 129 5.11 1.35 -1.30
N PHE A 130 3.82 1.27 -1.05
CA PHE A 130 3.08 2.36 -0.43
C PHE A 130 3.53 2.51 1.02
N THR A 131 4.25 3.59 1.30
CA THR A 131 5.02 3.80 2.54
C THR A 131 4.21 3.66 3.83
N PRO A 132 2.97 4.19 3.97
CA PRO A 132 2.23 4.13 5.23
C PRO A 132 2.04 2.73 5.80
N GLY A 133 1.75 1.74 4.94
CA GLY A 133 1.59 0.35 5.38
C GLY A 133 2.89 -0.28 5.88
N ILE A 134 4.04 0.10 5.30
CA ILE A 134 5.35 -0.41 5.72
C ILE A 134 5.80 0.27 7.00
N THR A 135 5.61 1.59 7.13
CA THR A 135 5.91 2.34 8.36
C THR A 135 5.13 1.76 9.54
N ALA A 136 3.82 1.49 9.34
CA ALA A 136 3.01 0.89 10.40
C ALA A 136 3.56 -0.46 10.87
N LYS A 137 3.95 -1.34 9.94
CA LYS A 137 4.56 -2.64 10.28
C LYS A 137 5.90 -2.52 11.02
N ALA A 138 6.62 -1.42 10.83
CA ALA A 138 7.90 -1.18 11.49
C ALA A 138 7.75 -0.65 12.92
N VAL A 139 6.68 0.11 13.21
CA VAL A 139 6.54 0.83 14.50
C VAL A 139 5.40 0.30 15.38
N LEU A 140 4.39 -0.35 14.82
CA LEU A 140 3.26 -0.88 15.56
C LEU A 140 3.45 -2.36 15.92
N LYS A 141 2.96 -2.74 17.09
CA LYS A 141 2.87 -4.15 17.49
C LYS A 141 1.64 -4.81 16.83
N SER A 142 1.73 -6.11 16.58
CA SER A 142 0.62 -6.90 16.00
C SER A 142 -0.67 -6.78 16.80
N GLU A 143 -0.57 -6.80 18.15
CA GLU A 143 -1.70 -6.64 19.06
C GLU A 143 -2.38 -5.27 18.93
N GLN A 144 -1.60 -4.19 18.72
CA GLN A 144 -2.18 -2.87 18.48
C GLN A 144 -2.97 -2.82 17.18
N MET A 145 -2.42 -3.41 16.10
CA MET A 145 -3.12 -3.50 14.81
C MET A 145 -4.36 -4.38 14.87
N GLU A 146 -4.37 -5.41 15.72
CA GLU A 146 -5.53 -6.25 15.98
C GLU A 146 -6.65 -5.48 16.67
N ASN A 147 -6.33 -4.88 17.83
CA ASN A 147 -7.30 -4.23 18.69
C ASN A 147 -7.84 -2.90 18.15
N GLY A 148 -7.14 -2.32 17.17
CA GLY A 148 -7.45 -1.03 16.58
C GLY A 148 -6.49 0.06 17.04
N VAL A 149 -5.84 0.72 16.05
CA VAL A 149 -4.87 1.78 16.30
C VAL A 149 -4.87 2.78 15.15
N ALA A 150 -4.70 4.06 15.49
CA ALA A 150 -4.40 5.12 14.55
C ALA A 150 -2.93 5.49 14.66
N LEU A 151 -2.18 5.33 13.56
CA LEU A 151 -0.81 5.81 13.43
C LEU A 151 -0.83 7.19 12.76
N ILE A 152 -0.35 8.20 13.48
CA ILE A 152 -0.17 9.55 12.94
C ILE A 152 1.32 9.74 12.66
N ASP A 153 1.65 10.05 11.41
CA ASP A 153 3.01 10.33 10.96
C ASP A 153 3.09 11.81 10.55
N ILE A 154 3.78 12.62 11.37
CA ILE A 154 3.98 14.05 11.16
C ILE A 154 5.35 14.27 10.55
N GLY A 155 5.39 14.50 9.23
CA GLY A 155 6.63 14.81 8.52
C GLY A 155 6.90 16.30 8.39
N ALA A 156 7.90 16.66 7.62
CA ALA A 156 8.26 18.06 7.38
C ALA A 156 7.17 18.82 6.60
N GLY A 157 6.65 18.25 5.51
CA GLY A 157 5.67 18.91 4.65
C GLY A 157 4.32 18.20 4.55
N VAL A 158 4.21 16.98 5.08
CA VAL A 158 3.00 16.16 4.97
C VAL A 158 2.77 15.42 6.28
N SER A 159 1.56 15.47 6.78
CA SER A 159 1.11 14.60 7.88
C SER A 159 0.11 13.60 7.35
N SER A 160 0.15 12.38 7.86
CA SER A 160 -0.77 11.32 7.48
C SER A 160 -1.30 10.56 8.68
N VAL A 161 -2.50 10.01 8.53
CA VAL A 161 -3.11 9.07 9.47
C VAL A 161 -3.39 7.75 8.77
N THR A 162 -3.04 6.66 9.44
CA THR A 162 -3.33 5.30 8.98
C THR A 162 -4.03 4.56 10.12
N ILE A 163 -5.19 3.99 9.85
CA ILE A 163 -5.98 3.27 10.85
C ILE A 163 -5.95 1.78 10.55
N PHE A 164 -5.62 0.99 11.57
CA PHE A 164 -5.65 -0.46 11.53
C PHE A 164 -6.72 -1.00 12.48
N LYS A 165 -7.35 -2.09 12.08
CA LYS A 165 -8.23 -2.94 12.89
C LYS A 165 -8.17 -4.34 12.30
N ASP A 166 -8.15 -5.37 13.14
CA ASP A 166 -8.04 -6.78 12.75
C ASP A 166 -6.79 -7.04 11.87
N LYS A 167 -5.67 -6.34 12.17
CA LYS A 167 -4.40 -6.31 11.41
C LYS A 167 -4.51 -5.77 9.98
N ILE A 168 -5.68 -5.30 9.58
CA ILE A 168 -5.96 -4.78 8.24
C ILE A 168 -5.93 -3.26 8.27
N MET A 169 -5.26 -2.65 7.29
CA MET A 169 -5.31 -1.19 7.09
C MET A 169 -6.69 -0.80 6.56
N ARG A 170 -7.49 -0.18 7.44
CA ARG A 170 -8.89 0.20 7.17
C ARG A 170 -9.04 1.59 6.59
N PHE A 171 -8.10 2.49 6.88
CA PHE A 171 -8.19 3.88 6.44
C PHE A 171 -6.80 4.49 6.28
N TYR A 172 -6.70 5.40 5.32
CA TYR A 172 -5.55 6.27 5.10
C TYR A 172 -6.01 7.65 4.66
N ALA A 173 -5.41 8.69 5.23
CA ALA A 173 -5.52 10.06 4.75
C ALA A 173 -4.21 10.80 4.98
N ALA A 174 -3.95 11.82 4.16
CA ALA A 174 -2.81 12.71 4.32
C ALA A 174 -3.21 14.16 4.01
N ILE A 175 -2.51 15.09 4.64
CA ILE A 175 -2.67 16.54 4.42
C ILE A 175 -1.31 17.18 4.14
N PRO A 176 -1.23 18.24 3.32
CA PRO A 176 0.02 18.95 3.01
C PRO A 176 0.36 19.94 4.13
N PHE A 177 0.47 19.44 5.36
CA PHE A 177 0.81 20.18 6.56
C PHE A 177 1.79 19.37 7.40
N GLY A 178 2.84 20.02 7.91
CA GLY A 178 3.86 19.36 8.71
C GLY A 178 4.77 20.37 9.41
N GLY A 179 5.88 19.91 9.95
CA GLY A 179 6.80 20.73 10.73
C GLY A 179 7.31 22.00 10.02
N ASN A 180 7.40 21.97 8.68
CA ASN A 180 7.79 23.16 7.90
C ASN A 180 6.78 24.31 8.03
N SER A 181 5.49 24.03 8.22
CA SER A 181 4.49 25.08 8.47
C SER A 181 4.78 25.84 9.74
N VAL A 182 5.05 25.10 10.83
CA VAL A 182 5.42 25.69 12.12
C VAL A 182 6.72 26.48 12.00
N THR A 183 7.74 25.93 11.32
CA THR A 183 9.02 26.61 11.11
C THR A 183 8.84 27.92 10.32
N ASN A 184 7.99 27.91 9.30
CA ASN A 184 7.70 29.10 8.50
C ASN A 184 6.93 30.16 9.30
N ASP A 185 5.98 29.75 10.14
CA ASP A 185 5.24 30.66 11.00
C ASP A 185 6.19 31.36 12.00
N ILE A 186 7.05 30.59 12.68
CA ILE A 186 8.08 31.15 13.57
C ILE A 186 9.00 32.13 12.82
N LYS A 187 9.42 31.74 11.61
CA LYS A 187 10.29 32.58 10.79
C LYS A 187 9.62 33.90 10.38
N SER A 188 8.32 33.87 10.06
CA SER A 188 7.57 35.07 9.68
C SER A 188 7.32 36.04 10.87
N GLU A 189 7.14 35.49 12.06
CA GLU A 189 6.87 36.29 13.28
C GLU A 189 8.14 36.81 13.99
N CYS A 190 9.28 36.14 13.75
CA CYS A 190 10.55 36.47 14.46
C CYS A 190 11.57 37.20 13.60
N ASN A 191 11.24 37.62 12.38
CA ASN A 191 12.13 38.41 11.48
C ASN A 191 11.75 39.88 11.45
#